data_8d97400424ad0fbe269b87b6e0a546f2
#
_entry.id   8d97400424ad0fbe269b87b6e0a546f2
#
_cell.length_a   1.000
_cell.length_b   1.000
_cell.length_c   1.000
_cell.angle_alpha   90.00
_cell.angle_beta   90.00
_cell.angle_gamma   90.00
#
_symmetry.space_group_name_H-M   'P 1'
#
loop_
_entity.id
_entity.type
_entity.pdbx_description
1 polymer ?
#
loop_
_entity_poly.entity_id
_entity_poly.type
_entity_poly.pdbx_seq_one_letter_code
_entity_poly.pdbx_strand_id
1 'polypeptide(L)'
;HTGVTLALKNMKGCLWRRSKVELHMLPPVEGNEIRSIDIAITDMSGILRPHLSIIDGTVGMEGLGPSAGSPKALDIIAAGIDPFATDSVVCRLIGTRAEDIPHLSLGAKRGYGEIDINNISITPEDWKKYIIPFTPPPKNLTIEFPNIKVLDNNSCSACQSTVLLFLRRYRDKIFDYLPSDSLVNIAIGKGHENLPDKTICIGNCTAKHRNAGIFVHGCPPVGSAILQAISGKPSIDVMDGHSKTPDVE
;
A
#
# COMPACT_ATOMS: atom_id res chain seq x y z
N HIS A 1 -1.02 1.90 1.22
CA HIS A 1 -2.16 1.29 1.93
C HIS A 1 -2.01 1.29 3.45
N THR A 2 -0.86 1.61 3.97
CA THR A 2 -0.59 1.78 5.40
C THR A 2 -0.40 3.26 5.80
N GLY A 3 -0.73 4.19 4.92
CA GLY A 3 -0.53 5.63 5.07
C GLY A 3 0.90 6.04 4.76
N VAL A 4 1.85 5.64 5.58
CA VAL A 4 3.28 5.97 5.45
C VAL A 4 4.16 4.73 5.31
N THR A 5 5.37 4.91 4.76
CA THR A 5 6.47 3.96 4.83
C THR A 5 7.63 4.68 5.47
N LEU A 6 7.82 4.50 6.74
CA LEU A 6 8.88 5.07 7.55
C LEU A 6 9.66 3.95 8.21
N ALA A 7 10.21 4.14 9.41
CA ALA A 7 11.03 3.13 10.07
C ALA A 7 10.29 1.81 10.30
N LEU A 8 9.11 1.85 10.93
CA LEU A 8 8.39 0.63 11.34
C LEU A 8 7.96 -0.25 10.18
N LYS A 9 7.32 0.32 9.16
CA LYS A 9 6.92 -0.47 7.99
C LYS A 9 8.12 -0.97 7.20
N ASN A 10 9.24 -0.24 7.20
CA ASN A 10 10.47 -0.65 6.53
C ASN A 10 11.07 -1.92 7.13
N MET A 11 10.89 -2.17 8.45
CA MET A 11 11.32 -3.39 9.13
C MET A 11 10.78 -4.68 8.48
N LYS A 12 9.69 -4.58 7.73
CA LYS A 12 9.18 -5.68 6.90
C LYS A 12 10.22 -6.19 5.89
N GLY A 13 11.20 -5.36 5.52
CA GLY A 13 12.34 -5.75 4.69
C GLY A 13 13.27 -6.77 5.33
N CYS A 14 13.25 -6.91 6.66
CA CYS A 14 14.03 -7.91 7.41
C CYS A 14 13.45 -9.33 7.30
N LEU A 15 12.23 -9.48 6.79
CA LEU A 15 11.61 -10.78 6.64
C LEU A 15 12.26 -11.57 5.49
N TRP A 16 12.43 -12.87 5.74
CA TRP A 16 13.12 -13.76 4.81
C TRP A 16 12.33 -13.96 3.51
N ARG A 17 13.00 -13.88 2.38
CA ARG A 17 12.47 -14.17 1.03
C ARG A 17 11.10 -13.52 0.77
N ARG A 18 10.05 -14.34 0.55
CA ARG A 18 8.69 -13.92 0.17
C ARG A 18 7.79 -13.60 1.35
N SER A 19 8.19 -13.85 2.58
CA SER A 19 7.35 -13.60 3.77
C SER A 19 6.85 -12.16 3.85
N LYS A 20 7.63 -11.18 3.36
CA LYS A 20 7.17 -9.79 3.23
C LYS A 20 5.98 -9.62 2.27
N VAL A 21 5.86 -10.49 1.26
CA VAL A 21 4.72 -10.50 0.31
C VAL A 21 3.53 -11.18 0.96
N GLU A 22 3.76 -12.28 1.69
CA GLU A 22 2.73 -13.02 2.42
C GLU A 22 1.97 -12.14 3.40
N LEU A 23 2.64 -11.19 4.07
CA LEU A 23 1.96 -10.20 4.92
C LEU A 23 0.91 -9.37 4.18
N HIS A 24 1.11 -9.11 2.89
CA HIS A 24 0.11 -8.42 2.07
C HIS A 24 -1.05 -9.32 1.65
N MET A 25 -0.87 -10.63 1.77
CA MET A 25 -1.85 -11.63 1.36
C MET A 25 -2.68 -12.15 2.55
N LEU A 26 -2.40 -11.67 3.76
CA LEU A 26 -3.18 -12.03 4.94
C LEU A 26 -4.67 -11.69 4.73
N PRO A 27 -5.58 -12.61 5.08
CA PRO A 27 -7.01 -12.36 4.98
C PRO A 27 -7.41 -11.21 5.91
N PRO A 28 -8.49 -10.48 5.59
CA PRO A 28 -9.07 -9.51 6.52
C PRO A 28 -9.45 -10.19 7.84
N VAL A 29 -9.19 -9.53 8.95
CA VAL A 29 -9.67 -9.99 10.26
C VAL A 29 -11.12 -9.59 10.41
N GLU A 30 -11.99 -10.58 10.59
CA GLU A 30 -13.42 -10.35 10.70
C GLU A 30 -13.75 -9.41 11.88
N GLY A 31 -14.66 -8.47 11.66
CA GLY A 31 -15.03 -7.47 12.67
C GLY A 31 -13.97 -6.40 12.94
N ASN A 32 -12.83 -6.40 12.23
CA ASN A 32 -11.78 -5.41 12.40
C ASN A 32 -11.66 -4.50 11.18
N GLU A 33 -11.77 -3.19 11.39
CA GLU A 33 -11.56 -2.20 10.32
C GLU A 33 -10.10 -1.99 9.95
N ILE A 34 -9.17 -2.32 10.86
CA ILE A 34 -7.73 -2.22 10.65
C ILE A 34 -7.32 -3.32 9.68
N ARG A 35 -6.52 -2.97 8.69
CA ARG A 35 -6.04 -3.95 7.69
C ARG A 35 -5.06 -4.92 8.32
N SER A 36 -5.12 -6.18 7.91
CA SER A 36 -4.23 -7.25 8.42
C SER A 36 -2.75 -6.90 8.28
N ILE A 37 -2.37 -6.16 7.24
CA ILE A 37 -0.99 -5.69 7.07
C ILE A 37 -0.57 -4.68 8.16
N ASP A 38 -1.46 -3.83 8.63
CA ASP A 38 -1.16 -2.88 9.71
C ASP A 38 -1.02 -3.62 11.04
N ILE A 39 -1.87 -4.62 11.29
CA ILE A 39 -1.76 -5.52 12.46
C ILE A 39 -0.42 -6.25 12.42
N ALA A 40 -0.06 -6.86 11.30
CA ALA A 40 1.19 -7.59 11.13
C ALA A 40 2.43 -6.70 11.32
N ILE A 41 2.40 -5.45 10.83
CA ILE A 41 3.49 -4.48 11.09
C ILE A 41 3.59 -4.17 12.58
N THR A 42 2.46 -3.99 13.26
CA THR A 42 2.43 -3.76 14.71
C THR A 42 2.99 -4.96 15.47
N ASP A 43 2.55 -6.18 15.14
CA ASP A 43 3.04 -7.41 15.80
C ASP A 43 4.56 -7.56 15.61
N MET A 44 5.03 -7.33 14.40
CA MET A 44 6.46 -7.36 14.08
C MET A 44 7.25 -6.31 14.87
N SER A 45 6.71 -5.09 15.02
CA SER A 45 7.37 -4.00 15.75
C SER A 45 7.48 -4.26 17.26
N GLY A 46 6.65 -5.14 17.81
CA GLY A 46 6.77 -5.62 19.17
C GLY A 46 7.99 -6.53 19.39
N ILE A 47 8.47 -7.19 18.33
CA ILE A 47 9.59 -8.15 18.35
C ILE A 47 10.87 -7.50 17.81
N LEU A 48 10.79 -6.88 16.63
CA LEU A 48 11.92 -6.24 15.96
C LEU A 48 12.00 -4.76 16.40
N ARG A 49 12.87 -4.49 17.35
CA ARG A 49 13.11 -3.14 17.89
C ARG A 49 14.49 -2.66 17.49
N PRO A 50 14.62 -1.80 16.47
CA PRO A 50 15.90 -1.22 16.12
C PRO A 50 16.38 -0.28 17.24
N HIS A 51 17.67 -0.30 17.56
CA HIS A 51 18.29 0.61 18.53
C HIS A 51 18.39 2.05 17.99
N LEU A 52 18.38 2.20 16.68
CA LEU A 52 18.42 3.47 15.98
C LEU A 52 17.62 3.35 14.68
N SER A 53 16.74 4.32 14.45
CA SER A 53 16.05 4.51 13.20
C SER A 53 16.58 5.77 12.52
N ILE A 54 16.91 5.67 11.23
CA ILE A 54 17.31 6.81 10.41
C ILE A 54 16.37 6.85 9.22
N ILE A 55 15.71 7.98 9.01
CA ILE A 55 14.78 8.22 7.91
C ILE A 55 15.40 9.25 6.99
N ASP A 56 15.69 8.84 5.76
CA ASP A 56 16.07 9.73 4.68
C ASP A 56 14.79 10.40 4.13
N GLY A 57 14.65 11.66 4.39
CA GLY A 57 13.59 12.54 3.92
C GLY A 57 14.11 13.59 2.94
N THR A 58 15.23 13.37 2.26
CA THR A 58 15.71 14.30 1.22
C THR A 58 14.66 14.46 0.12
N VAL A 59 14.12 13.34 -0.37
CA VAL A 59 12.99 13.33 -1.30
C VAL A 59 12.00 12.26 -0.89
N GLY A 60 10.78 12.66 -0.54
CA GLY A 60 9.67 11.75 -0.29
C GLY A 60 8.76 11.60 -1.51
N MET A 61 7.79 10.70 -1.39
CA MET A 61 6.74 10.51 -2.39
C MET A 61 5.40 10.89 -1.80
N GLU A 62 4.66 11.75 -2.49
CA GLU A 62 3.29 12.13 -2.12
C GLU A 62 2.23 11.59 -3.10
N GLY A 63 0.96 11.62 -2.72
CA GLY A 63 -0.16 11.22 -3.58
C GLY A 63 -0.29 9.71 -3.75
N LEU A 64 -0.32 9.23 -4.99
CA LEU A 64 -0.60 7.85 -5.37
C LEU A 64 0.61 6.91 -5.19
N GLY A 65 1.23 6.92 -4.02
CA GLY A 65 2.24 5.91 -3.67
C GLY A 65 1.63 4.48 -3.63
N PRO A 66 2.45 3.44 -3.82
CA PRO A 66 3.91 3.47 -3.89
C PRO A 66 4.49 3.66 -5.30
N SER A 67 3.69 3.67 -6.36
CA SER A 67 4.23 3.54 -7.73
C SER A 67 3.82 4.66 -8.69
N ALA A 68 2.80 5.45 -8.35
CA ALA A 68 2.26 6.52 -9.19
C ALA A 68 2.17 7.87 -8.46
N GLY A 69 2.92 8.02 -7.36
CA GLY A 69 3.03 9.29 -6.65
C GLY A 69 4.05 10.24 -7.29
N SER A 70 4.08 11.46 -6.80
CA SER A 70 5.01 12.51 -7.23
C SER A 70 6.14 12.67 -6.22
N PRO A 71 7.38 12.95 -6.65
CA PRO A 71 8.48 13.27 -5.75
C PRO A 71 8.22 14.63 -5.09
N LYS A 72 8.61 14.75 -3.82
CA LYS A 72 8.56 16.00 -3.06
C LYS A 72 9.77 16.09 -2.15
N ALA A 73 10.54 17.17 -2.30
CA ALA A 73 11.68 17.45 -1.44
C ALA A 73 11.18 17.84 -0.03
N LEU A 74 11.77 17.25 0.98
CA LEU A 74 11.63 17.64 2.38
C LEU A 74 12.97 18.08 2.96
N ASP A 75 14.08 17.65 2.32
CA ASP A 75 15.47 18.03 2.59
C ASP A 75 15.90 17.83 4.06
N ILE A 76 15.44 16.73 4.67
CA ILE A 76 15.79 16.36 6.04
C ILE A 76 16.35 14.94 6.14
N ILE A 77 17.08 14.73 7.24
CA ILE A 77 17.35 13.39 7.79
C ILE A 77 16.83 13.39 9.22
N ALA A 78 15.98 12.45 9.56
CA ALA A 78 15.49 12.25 10.91
C ALA A 78 16.11 10.99 11.53
N ALA A 79 16.54 11.07 12.79
CA ALA A 79 17.08 9.92 13.51
C ALA A 79 16.53 9.88 14.93
N GLY A 80 16.28 8.67 15.45
CA GLY A 80 15.78 8.47 16.81
C GLY A 80 15.92 7.05 17.29
N ILE A 81 15.97 6.88 18.61
CA ILE A 81 16.16 5.57 19.29
C ILE A 81 14.83 4.84 19.52
N ASP A 82 13.68 5.54 19.49
CA ASP A 82 12.36 4.92 19.48
C ASP A 82 11.78 5.06 18.06
N PRO A 83 11.54 3.94 17.34
CA PRO A 83 11.03 3.97 15.99
C PRO A 83 9.60 4.55 15.90
N PHE A 84 8.76 4.40 16.94
CA PHE A 84 7.45 5.01 17.00
C PHE A 84 7.53 6.53 17.12
N ALA A 85 8.38 7.03 18.02
CA ALA A 85 8.63 8.46 18.16
C ALA A 85 9.23 9.06 16.88
N THR A 86 10.19 8.37 16.26
CA THR A 86 10.81 8.80 15.00
C THR A 86 9.78 8.91 13.89
N ASP A 87 8.96 7.87 13.68
CA ASP A 87 7.90 7.88 12.67
C ASP A 87 6.84 8.97 12.97
N SER A 88 6.52 9.21 14.26
CA SER A 88 5.55 10.23 14.66
C SER A 88 6.02 11.64 14.34
N VAL A 89 7.30 11.94 14.61
CA VAL A 89 7.89 13.25 14.26
C VAL A 89 7.87 13.45 12.76
N VAL A 90 8.28 12.45 11.97
CA VAL A 90 8.26 12.56 10.51
C VAL A 90 6.83 12.66 9.96
N CYS A 91 5.86 11.96 10.56
CA CYS A 91 4.45 12.16 10.22
C CYS A 91 4.05 13.64 10.39
N ARG A 92 4.41 14.29 11.49
CA ARG A 92 4.14 15.72 11.68
C ARG A 92 4.84 16.60 10.65
N LEU A 93 6.10 16.29 10.31
CA LEU A 93 6.86 17.04 9.30
C LEU A 93 6.19 16.99 7.92
N ILE A 94 5.56 15.88 7.56
CA ILE A 94 4.82 15.73 6.30
C ILE A 94 3.32 16.09 6.40
N GLY A 95 2.89 16.70 7.51
CA GLY A 95 1.52 17.16 7.68
C GLY A 95 0.48 16.08 8.00
N THR A 96 0.93 14.91 8.47
CA THR A 96 0.08 13.78 8.89
C THR A 96 0.19 13.58 10.40
N ARG A 97 -0.83 12.95 11.00
CA ARG A 97 -0.81 12.61 12.43
C ARG A 97 -0.48 11.13 12.59
N ALA A 98 0.39 10.79 13.56
CA ALA A 98 0.72 9.40 13.87
C ALA A 98 -0.50 8.60 14.34
N GLU A 99 -1.41 9.26 15.04
CA GLU A 99 -2.66 8.68 15.54
C GLU A 99 -3.59 8.21 14.41
N ASP A 100 -3.47 8.81 13.22
CA ASP A 100 -4.25 8.47 12.02
C ASP A 100 -3.60 7.33 11.22
N ILE A 101 -2.39 6.89 11.60
CA ILE A 101 -1.68 5.79 10.98
C ILE A 101 -1.95 4.50 11.78
N PRO A 102 -2.67 3.51 11.22
CA PRO A 102 -3.20 2.38 12.00
C PRO A 102 -2.13 1.59 12.75
N HIS A 103 -1.00 1.26 12.12
CA HIS A 103 0.06 0.49 12.79
C HIS A 103 0.79 1.29 13.90
N LEU A 104 0.90 2.61 13.77
CA LEU A 104 1.45 3.47 14.82
C LEU A 104 0.49 3.56 16.00
N SER A 105 -0.78 3.89 15.72
CA SER A 105 -1.83 4.00 16.74
C SER A 105 -2.03 2.69 17.51
N LEU A 106 -2.07 1.56 16.80
CA LEU A 106 -2.22 0.24 17.43
C LEU A 106 -1.00 -0.13 18.28
N GLY A 107 0.21 0.15 17.81
CA GLY A 107 1.44 -0.12 18.55
C GLY A 107 1.55 0.72 19.83
N ALA A 108 1.20 2.00 19.77
CA ALA A 108 1.14 2.86 20.95
C ALA A 108 0.11 2.37 21.98
N LYS A 109 -1.08 1.94 21.54
CA LYS A 109 -2.10 1.34 22.42
C LYS A 109 -1.61 0.06 23.11
N ARG A 110 -0.69 -0.67 22.49
CA ARG A 110 -0.04 -1.88 23.06
C ARG A 110 1.19 -1.55 23.92
N GLY A 111 1.55 -0.29 24.07
CA GLY A 111 2.72 0.14 24.84
C GLY A 111 4.06 -0.14 24.15
N TYR A 112 4.09 -0.22 22.82
CA TYR A 112 5.31 -0.55 22.09
C TYR A 112 6.20 0.66 21.83
N GLY A 113 5.68 1.89 21.90
CA GLY A 113 6.44 3.13 21.74
C GLY A 113 5.57 4.37 21.88
N GLU A 114 6.21 5.54 21.86
CA GLU A 114 5.54 6.83 22.06
C GLU A 114 5.14 7.45 20.72
N ILE A 115 3.91 7.92 20.60
CA ILE A 115 3.41 8.64 19.43
C ILE A 115 2.89 10.05 19.72
N ASP A 116 2.67 10.38 21.00
CA ASP A 116 2.29 11.75 21.37
C ASP A 116 3.49 12.68 21.26
N ILE A 117 3.41 13.62 20.34
CA ILE A 117 4.49 14.56 20.04
C ILE A 117 4.89 15.40 21.26
N ASN A 118 3.99 15.57 22.23
CA ASN A 118 4.26 16.34 23.45
C ASN A 118 5.16 15.58 24.44
N ASN A 119 5.23 14.26 24.31
CA ASN A 119 6.06 13.40 25.16
C ASN A 119 7.40 13.07 24.49
N ILE A 120 7.63 13.54 23.25
CA ILE A 120 8.85 13.26 22.49
C ILE A 120 9.82 14.44 22.59
N SER A 121 11.04 14.19 23.04
CA SER A 121 12.12 15.17 22.98
C SER A 121 12.65 15.30 21.56
N ILE A 122 12.56 16.47 20.95
CA ILE A 122 12.93 16.71 19.55
C ILE A 122 13.99 17.79 19.48
N THR A 123 15.05 17.50 18.71
CA THR A 123 16.10 18.46 18.42
C THR A 123 16.22 18.65 16.90
N PRO A 124 16.32 19.89 16.39
CA PRO A 124 16.32 21.16 17.14
C PRO A 124 14.92 21.54 17.68
N GLU A 125 14.87 22.39 18.71
CA GLU A 125 13.58 22.81 19.34
C GLU A 125 12.63 23.49 18.35
N ASP A 126 13.17 24.20 17.37
CA ASP A 126 12.43 24.89 16.33
C ASP A 126 12.06 23.98 15.13
N TRP A 127 12.04 22.65 15.33
CA TRP A 127 11.78 21.64 14.29
C TRP A 127 10.50 21.90 13.48
N LYS A 128 9.53 22.61 14.03
CA LYS A 128 8.25 22.92 13.35
C LYS A 128 8.45 23.77 12.08
N LYS A 129 9.56 24.48 11.96
CA LYS A 129 9.89 25.25 10.74
C LYS A 129 10.16 24.38 9.52
N TYR A 130 10.44 23.09 9.73
CA TYR A 130 10.70 22.12 8.66
C TYR A 130 9.44 21.37 8.22
N ILE A 131 8.24 21.75 8.71
CA ILE A 131 7.00 21.12 8.29
C ILE A 131 6.69 21.48 6.85
N ILE A 132 6.64 20.47 5.99
CA ILE A 132 6.24 20.57 4.59
C ILE A 132 5.11 19.55 4.35
N PRO A 133 3.85 19.98 4.34
CA PRO A 133 2.73 19.05 4.18
C PRO A 133 2.76 18.34 2.84
N PHE A 134 2.64 17.02 2.85
CA PHE A 134 2.52 16.18 1.67
C PHE A 134 1.05 16.05 1.26
N THR A 135 0.82 15.97 -0.03
CA THR A 135 -0.51 15.72 -0.58
C THR A 135 -0.92 14.28 -0.31
N PRO A 136 -2.03 14.03 0.42
CA PRO A 136 -2.49 12.67 0.62
C PRO A 136 -2.99 12.04 -0.69
N PRO A 137 -3.08 10.71 -0.78
CA PRO A 137 -3.74 10.06 -1.90
C PRO A 137 -5.22 10.48 -1.96
N PRO A 138 -5.84 10.52 -3.15
CA PRO A 138 -7.26 10.81 -3.27
C PRO A 138 -8.09 9.76 -2.53
N LYS A 139 -9.24 10.17 -1.97
CA LYS A 139 -10.14 9.23 -1.29
C LYS A 139 -10.64 8.14 -2.24
N ASN A 140 -10.98 8.52 -3.46
CA ASN A 140 -11.40 7.63 -4.53
C ASN A 140 -10.68 7.99 -5.82
N LEU A 141 -10.38 6.99 -6.61
CA LEU A 141 -9.79 7.16 -7.93
C LEU A 141 -10.90 7.50 -8.93
N THR A 142 -10.96 8.76 -9.32
CA THR A 142 -11.88 9.20 -10.36
C THR A 142 -11.11 9.29 -11.67
N ILE A 143 -11.24 8.26 -12.50
CA ILE A 143 -10.61 8.20 -13.82
C ILE A 143 -11.71 7.83 -14.83
N GLU A 144 -11.83 8.63 -15.86
CA GLU A 144 -12.68 8.35 -16.99
C GLU A 144 -11.84 7.89 -18.17
N PHE A 145 -12.10 6.70 -18.66
CA PHE A 145 -11.60 6.18 -19.92
C PHE A 145 -12.79 5.81 -20.79
N PRO A 146 -12.71 5.97 -22.12
CA PRO A 146 -13.73 5.46 -23.01
C PRO A 146 -14.00 3.98 -22.73
N ASN A 147 -15.27 3.63 -22.50
CA ASN A 147 -15.75 2.27 -22.24
C ASN A 147 -15.14 1.56 -21.00
N ILE A 148 -14.44 2.27 -20.10
CA ILE A 148 -13.92 1.72 -18.84
C ILE A 148 -14.40 2.58 -17.67
N LYS A 149 -15.07 1.96 -16.70
CA LYS A 149 -15.51 2.60 -15.46
C LYS A 149 -14.77 2.02 -14.27
N VAL A 150 -14.05 2.86 -13.55
CA VAL A 150 -13.42 2.48 -12.30
C VAL A 150 -14.39 2.72 -11.15
N LEU A 151 -14.74 1.64 -10.46
CA LEU A 151 -15.57 1.63 -9.26
C LEU A 151 -14.62 1.57 -8.05
N ASP A 152 -14.30 2.73 -7.50
CA ASP A 152 -13.46 2.83 -6.29
C ASP A 152 -14.34 3.13 -5.08
N ASN A 153 -14.33 2.22 -4.12
CA ASN A 153 -15.02 2.42 -2.85
C ASN A 153 -14.13 1.97 -1.69
N ASN A 154 -13.56 2.94 -0.98
CA ASN A 154 -12.69 2.72 0.16
C ASN A 154 -11.48 1.84 -0.19
N SER A 155 -10.83 2.12 -1.32
CA SER A 155 -9.56 1.50 -1.69
C SER A 155 -8.37 2.17 -0.98
N CYS A 156 -7.20 1.60 -1.15
CA CYS A 156 -5.95 2.24 -0.73
C CYS A 156 -5.15 2.74 -1.95
N SER A 157 -4.26 3.68 -1.71
CA SER A 157 -3.40 4.25 -2.76
C SER A 157 -2.63 3.20 -3.57
N ALA A 158 -2.32 2.04 -2.99
CA ALA A 158 -1.63 0.96 -3.71
C ALA A 158 -2.52 0.35 -4.82
N CYS A 159 -3.80 0.09 -4.55
CA CYS A 159 -4.73 -0.36 -5.58
C CYS A 159 -5.01 0.76 -6.61
N GLN A 160 -5.18 2.00 -6.14
CA GLN A 160 -5.38 3.16 -7.02
C GLN A 160 -4.20 3.33 -7.98
N SER A 161 -2.96 3.30 -7.49
CA SER A 161 -1.77 3.41 -8.32
C SER A 161 -1.63 2.25 -9.30
N THR A 162 -1.93 1.03 -8.87
CA THR A 162 -1.90 -0.15 -9.74
C THR A 162 -2.90 -0.03 -10.88
N VAL A 163 -4.15 0.33 -10.59
CA VAL A 163 -5.19 0.49 -11.64
C VAL A 163 -4.84 1.63 -12.58
N LEU A 164 -4.37 2.78 -12.07
CA LEU A 164 -3.93 3.89 -12.90
C LEU A 164 -2.82 3.49 -13.88
N LEU A 165 -1.76 2.83 -13.37
CA LEU A 165 -0.64 2.40 -14.20
C LEU A 165 -1.03 1.29 -15.16
N PHE A 166 -1.90 0.37 -14.73
CA PHE A 166 -2.45 -0.68 -15.56
C PHE A 166 -3.22 -0.08 -16.75
N LEU A 167 -4.13 0.85 -16.49
CA LEU A 167 -4.92 1.49 -17.55
C LEU A 167 -4.06 2.36 -18.46
N ARG A 168 -3.08 3.10 -17.95
CA ARG A 168 -2.12 3.84 -18.79
C ARG A 168 -1.36 2.95 -19.77
N ARG A 169 -1.03 1.72 -19.37
CA ARG A 169 -0.21 0.80 -20.17
C ARG A 169 -1.01 -0.15 -21.03
N TYR A 170 -2.18 -0.59 -20.56
CA TYR A 170 -2.88 -1.74 -21.13
C TYR A 170 -4.34 -1.49 -21.52
N ARG A 171 -4.87 -0.27 -21.37
CA ARG A 171 -6.29 0.01 -21.63
C ARG A 171 -6.76 -0.46 -23.01
N ASP A 172 -5.95 -0.25 -24.05
CA ASP A 172 -6.29 -0.63 -25.42
C ASP A 172 -6.27 -2.16 -25.58
N LYS A 173 -5.37 -2.85 -24.87
CA LYS A 173 -5.25 -4.32 -24.88
C LYS A 173 -6.37 -5.05 -24.14
N ILE A 174 -7.12 -4.36 -23.29
CA ILE A 174 -8.28 -4.97 -22.60
C ILE A 174 -9.30 -5.44 -23.64
N PHE A 175 -9.50 -4.65 -24.69
CA PHE A 175 -10.48 -4.90 -25.74
C PHE A 175 -10.00 -5.94 -26.78
N ASP A 176 -8.77 -6.44 -26.70
CA ASP A 176 -8.35 -7.63 -27.43
C ASP A 176 -9.00 -8.92 -26.87
N TYR A 177 -9.49 -8.86 -25.61
CA TYR A 177 -10.03 -10.00 -24.89
C TYR A 177 -11.49 -9.81 -24.42
N LEU A 178 -11.97 -8.57 -24.37
CA LEU A 178 -13.34 -8.20 -24.00
C LEU A 178 -14.01 -7.47 -25.15
N PRO A 179 -15.36 -7.55 -25.29
CA PRO A 179 -16.08 -6.84 -26.35
C PRO A 179 -15.80 -5.35 -26.31
N SER A 180 -15.39 -4.77 -27.42
CA SER A 180 -14.98 -3.36 -27.55
C SER A 180 -16.13 -2.35 -27.37
N ASP A 181 -17.36 -2.78 -27.57
CA ASP A 181 -18.60 -2.01 -27.43
C ASP A 181 -19.24 -2.11 -26.03
N SER A 182 -18.66 -2.92 -25.14
CA SER A 182 -19.18 -3.09 -23.78
C SER A 182 -18.47 -2.17 -22.77
N LEU A 183 -19.25 -1.68 -21.79
CA LEU A 183 -18.69 -0.99 -20.64
C LEU A 183 -17.95 -1.99 -19.72
N VAL A 184 -16.65 -1.80 -19.55
CA VAL A 184 -15.81 -2.61 -18.64
C VAL A 184 -15.82 -1.95 -17.27
N ASN A 185 -16.36 -2.65 -16.27
CA ASN A 185 -16.31 -2.23 -14.88
C ASN A 185 -15.08 -2.81 -14.19
N ILE A 186 -14.28 -1.97 -13.53
CA ILE A 186 -13.12 -2.36 -12.72
C ILE A 186 -13.37 -1.91 -11.30
N ALA A 187 -13.45 -2.84 -10.34
CA ALA A 187 -13.70 -2.54 -8.94
C ALA A 187 -12.45 -2.69 -8.09
N ILE A 188 -12.21 -1.69 -7.20
CA ILE A 188 -11.18 -1.70 -6.16
C ILE A 188 -11.77 -1.21 -4.83
N GLY A 189 -11.20 -1.68 -3.72
CA GLY A 189 -11.58 -1.24 -2.39
C GLY A 189 -12.51 -2.19 -1.66
N LYS A 190 -12.68 -1.94 -0.36
CA LYS A 190 -13.42 -2.83 0.56
C LYS A 190 -14.88 -2.40 0.80
N GLY A 191 -15.27 -1.22 0.32
CA GLY A 191 -16.55 -0.59 0.66
C GLY A 191 -17.74 -1.02 -0.22
N HIS A 192 -17.53 -1.87 -1.23
CA HIS A 192 -18.62 -2.30 -2.11
C HIS A 192 -19.59 -3.24 -1.38
N GLU A 193 -20.88 -2.97 -1.47
CA GLU A 193 -21.94 -3.89 -1.04
C GLU A 193 -22.34 -4.81 -2.19
N ASN A 194 -22.54 -4.24 -3.37
CA ASN A 194 -22.88 -4.95 -4.60
C ASN A 194 -22.02 -4.43 -5.75
N LEU A 195 -21.76 -5.27 -6.74
CA LEU A 195 -21.08 -4.94 -7.97
C LEU A 195 -21.87 -5.42 -9.18
N PRO A 196 -21.84 -4.70 -10.32
CA PRO A 196 -22.43 -5.16 -11.57
C PRO A 196 -21.83 -6.51 -12.00
N ASP A 197 -22.60 -7.29 -12.73
CA ASP A 197 -22.09 -8.51 -13.36
C ASP A 197 -20.96 -8.20 -14.36
N LYS A 198 -20.07 -9.14 -14.57
CA LYS A 198 -18.89 -9.04 -15.43
C LYS A 198 -17.87 -7.97 -14.97
N THR A 199 -17.89 -7.60 -13.68
CA THR A 199 -16.91 -6.66 -13.11
C THR A 199 -15.55 -7.35 -12.92
N ILE A 200 -14.47 -6.65 -13.25
CA ILE A 200 -13.10 -7.05 -12.93
C ILE A 200 -12.81 -6.59 -11.50
N CYS A 201 -12.79 -7.54 -10.57
CA CYS A 201 -12.59 -7.31 -9.14
C CYS A 201 -11.09 -7.40 -8.82
N ILE A 202 -10.45 -6.26 -8.52
CA ILE A 202 -9.01 -6.17 -8.31
C ILE A 202 -8.65 -6.09 -6.83
N GLY A 203 -7.82 -7.03 -6.38
CA GLY A 203 -7.25 -7.06 -5.05
C GLY A 203 -8.08 -7.80 -4.02
N ASN A 204 -7.42 -8.22 -2.92
CA ASN A 204 -8.04 -9.03 -1.87
C ASN A 204 -9.26 -8.36 -1.21
N CYS A 205 -9.30 -7.02 -1.20
CA CYS A 205 -10.43 -6.27 -0.64
C CYS A 205 -11.75 -6.49 -1.39
N THR A 206 -11.70 -6.95 -2.66
CA THR A 206 -12.88 -7.26 -3.48
C THR A 206 -13.22 -8.75 -3.48
N ALA A 207 -12.54 -9.58 -2.69
CA ALA A 207 -12.68 -11.05 -2.70
C ALA A 207 -14.10 -11.55 -2.42
N LYS A 208 -14.91 -10.81 -1.64
CA LYS A 208 -16.32 -11.13 -1.39
C LYS A 208 -17.18 -11.06 -2.66
N HIS A 209 -16.72 -10.35 -3.68
CA HIS A 209 -17.39 -10.18 -4.97
C HIS A 209 -16.78 -11.01 -6.10
N ARG A 210 -15.97 -12.04 -5.78
CA ARG A 210 -15.31 -12.89 -6.78
C ARG A 210 -16.23 -13.50 -7.83
N ASN A 211 -17.51 -13.65 -7.51
CA ASN A 211 -18.54 -14.23 -8.38
C ASN A 211 -19.18 -13.18 -9.31
N ALA A 212 -18.88 -11.89 -9.15
CA ALA A 212 -19.41 -10.86 -10.03
C ALA A 212 -18.71 -10.83 -11.41
N GLY A 213 -17.58 -11.51 -11.57
CA GLY A 213 -16.84 -11.58 -12.82
C GLY A 213 -15.42 -12.08 -12.66
N ILE A 214 -14.44 -11.35 -13.22
CA ILE A 214 -13.03 -11.74 -13.14
C ILE A 214 -12.44 -11.26 -11.81
N PHE A 215 -11.95 -12.18 -10.97
CA PHE A 215 -11.28 -11.83 -9.73
C PHE A 215 -9.76 -11.92 -9.87
N VAL A 216 -9.05 -10.85 -9.51
CA VAL A 216 -7.59 -10.76 -9.55
C VAL A 216 -7.04 -10.66 -8.14
N HIS A 217 -6.49 -11.75 -7.65
CA HIS A 217 -5.92 -11.85 -6.30
C HIS A 217 -4.64 -11.01 -6.16
N GLY A 218 -4.47 -10.36 -5.01
CA GLY A 218 -3.26 -9.59 -4.68
C GLY A 218 -3.54 -8.40 -3.75
N CYS A 219 -2.47 -7.81 -3.17
CA CYS A 219 -2.62 -6.64 -2.30
C CYS A 219 -1.49 -5.61 -2.50
N PRO A 220 -1.52 -4.87 -3.64
CA PRO A 220 -2.30 -5.06 -4.86
C PRO A 220 -1.71 -6.14 -5.77
N PRO A 221 -2.46 -6.66 -6.75
CA PRO A 221 -1.88 -7.45 -7.83
C PRO A 221 -1.00 -6.58 -8.74
N VAL A 222 -0.08 -7.20 -9.47
CA VAL A 222 0.70 -6.48 -10.49
C VAL A 222 -0.10 -6.33 -11.79
N GLY A 223 0.19 -5.29 -12.57
CA GLY A 223 -0.55 -5.01 -13.80
C GLY A 223 -0.55 -6.15 -14.83
N SER A 224 0.53 -6.92 -14.91
CA SER A 224 0.60 -8.12 -15.78
C SER A 224 -0.38 -9.22 -15.31
N ALA A 225 -0.55 -9.42 -14.01
CA ALA A 225 -1.51 -10.39 -13.48
C ALA A 225 -2.96 -9.98 -13.79
N ILE A 226 -3.24 -8.67 -13.78
CA ILE A 226 -4.56 -8.15 -14.18
C ILE A 226 -4.84 -8.47 -15.65
N LEU A 227 -3.90 -8.13 -16.56
CA LEU A 227 -4.06 -8.42 -17.98
C LEU A 227 -4.20 -9.91 -18.27
N GLN A 228 -3.43 -10.73 -17.55
CA GLN A 228 -3.47 -12.17 -17.67
C GLN A 228 -4.82 -12.75 -17.25
N ALA A 229 -5.37 -12.30 -16.13
CA ALA A 229 -6.71 -12.71 -15.69
C ALA A 229 -7.79 -12.34 -16.72
N ILE A 230 -7.69 -11.15 -17.33
CA ILE A 230 -8.61 -10.69 -18.38
C ILE A 230 -8.47 -11.56 -19.65
N SER A 231 -7.24 -11.93 -20.03
CA SER A 231 -6.98 -12.74 -21.23
C SER A 231 -7.40 -14.20 -21.13
N GLY A 232 -7.74 -14.69 -19.93
CA GLY A 232 -8.05 -16.10 -19.67
C GLY A 232 -6.84 -17.05 -19.89
N LYS A 233 -5.64 -16.52 -20.12
CA LYS A 233 -4.44 -17.33 -20.30
C LYS A 233 -3.95 -17.84 -18.94
N PRO A 234 -3.50 -19.10 -18.84
CA PRO A 234 -2.92 -19.59 -17.60
C PRO A 234 -1.74 -18.71 -17.17
N SER A 235 -1.52 -18.56 -15.87
CA SER A 235 -0.36 -17.88 -15.34
C SER A 235 0.89 -18.58 -15.85
N ILE A 236 1.67 -17.91 -16.68
CA ILE A 236 3.08 -18.27 -16.80
C ILE A 236 3.62 -17.95 -15.42
N ASP A 237 3.90 -18.98 -14.63
CA ASP A 237 4.56 -18.82 -13.35
C ASP A 237 5.89 -18.11 -13.63
N VAL A 238 5.93 -16.81 -13.40
CA VAL A 238 7.17 -16.01 -13.38
C VAL A 238 8.03 -16.46 -12.19
N MET A 239 7.66 -17.59 -11.59
CA MET A 239 8.23 -18.17 -10.39
C MET A 239 9.42 -19.09 -10.65
N ASP A 240 9.63 -19.57 -11.89
CA ASP A 240 10.70 -20.52 -12.23
C ASP A 240 12.00 -19.86 -12.73
N GLY A 241 12.10 -18.53 -12.63
CA GLY A 241 13.30 -17.77 -13.04
C GLY A 241 14.44 -17.74 -12.00
N HIS A 242 14.50 -18.67 -11.05
CA HIS A 242 15.70 -18.89 -10.25
C HIS A 242 16.39 -20.17 -10.69
N SER A 243 17.30 -19.98 -11.66
CA SER A 243 18.41 -20.90 -11.91
C SER A 243 18.96 -21.43 -10.58
N LYS A 244 18.98 -22.75 -10.46
CA LYS A 244 19.79 -23.44 -9.46
C LYS A 244 21.19 -22.82 -9.48
N THR A 245 21.58 -22.11 -8.42
CA THR A 245 22.99 -21.88 -8.16
C THR A 245 23.63 -23.25 -7.96
N PRO A 246 24.72 -23.57 -8.66
CA PRO A 246 25.44 -24.81 -8.36
C PRO A 246 25.90 -24.77 -6.91
N ASP A 247 25.68 -25.88 -6.22
CA ASP A 247 26.27 -26.12 -4.91
C ASP A 247 27.78 -25.93 -5.05
N VAL A 248 28.33 -24.97 -4.32
CA VAL A 248 29.77 -24.83 -4.16
C VAL A 248 30.14 -25.79 -3.04
N GLU A 249 30.87 -26.85 -3.44
CA GLU A 249 31.58 -27.74 -2.52
C GLU A 249 32.63 -27.00 -1.68
#